data_6786de671818b57bc99bae7c9c4c3995
#
_entry.id   6786de671818b57bc99bae7c9c4c3995
#
_cell.length_a   1.000
_cell.length_b   1.000
_cell.length_c   1.000
_cell.angle_alpha   90.00
_cell.angle_beta   90.00
_cell.angle_gamma   90.00
#
_symmetry.space_group_name_H-M   'P 1'
#
loop_
_entity.id
_entity.type
_entity.pdbx_description
1 polymer ?
#
loop_
_entity_poly.entity_id
_entity_poly.type
_entity_poly.pdbx_seq_one_letter_code
_entity_poly.pdbx_strand_id
1 'polypeptide(L)'
;MKSLQILLVGLTSVLFSAGLLGQSSTVYVSVLSTKLFVVGAANPETGLYYRKTGDTVWHHSGAKNIRAFGLAVHTPSKGALICIASGNGVHKSSDGGATWKITTGWEITEVLSVDIDRTDPEFILCTTPYGISRTLDGGTTWKECNNGIKQKFASSVVINHKNNNILYCATEDGVYRSENRGDMWERTGLGVGGVRVVVQNPRDPNNLVAGTDDHGIYITRNAGKYWEKTEAGLDHLTFYAITYDPMNPQVLYAGGYVTGVYKSTDGGLSWTRKNEGLTNLNIHSLAVDPTDGSRVFVGTQWSGIFQSDNAGESWHKIGLNGSQVWTISVQPF
;
A
#
# COMPACT_ATOMS: atom_id res chain seq x y z
N MET A 1 34.33 64.67 38.31
CA MET A 1 34.10 63.94 37.07
C MET A 1 34.18 62.43 37.40
N LYS A 2 33.07 61.76 37.52
CA LYS A 2 33.02 60.30 37.84
C LYS A 2 32.59 59.60 36.57
N SER A 3 33.48 58.81 36.00
CA SER A 3 33.22 57.95 34.84
C SER A 3 32.34 56.74 35.23
N LEU A 4 31.21 56.60 34.55
CA LEU A 4 30.28 55.50 34.67
C LEU A 4 30.74 54.39 33.71
N GLN A 5 31.21 53.26 34.22
CA GLN A 5 31.44 52.05 33.45
C GLN A 5 30.13 51.28 33.30
N ILE A 6 29.68 51.14 32.05
CA ILE A 6 28.54 50.28 31.72
C ILE A 6 29.06 48.86 31.52
N LEU A 7 28.60 47.96 32.37
CA LEU A 7 28.90 46.54 32.27
C LEU A 7 27.89 45.91 31.27
N LEU A 8 28.34 45.48 30.08
CA LEU A 8 27.56 44.76 29.11
C LEU A 8 27.51 43.28 29.57
N VAL A 9 26.37 42.86 30.07
CA VAL A 9 26.11 41.42 30.33
C VAL A 9 25.62 40.81 29.00
N GLY A 10 26.48 40.03 28.41
CA GLY A 10 26.13 39.25 27.19
C GLY A 10 25.16 38.13 27.58
N LEU A 11 23.90 38.23 27.13
CA LEU A 11 22.96 37.10 27.12
C LEU A 11 23.34 36.16 25.97
N THR A 12 24.01 35.07 26.29
CA THR A 12 24.11 33.94 25.38
C THR A 12 22.76 33.22 25.36
N SER A 13 21.97 33.49 24.31
CA SER A 13 20.79 32.69 23.98
C SER A 13 21.23 31.30 23.56
N VAL A 14 21.11 30.34 24.45
CA VAL A 14 21.17 28.93 24.12
C VAL A 14 19.89 28.61 23.35
N LEU A 15 19.98 28.62 22.02
CA LEU A 15 18.96 28.03 21.15
C LEU A 15 18.94 26.52 21.43
N PHE A 16 18.03 26.08 22.30
CA PHE A 16 17.59 24.71 22.30
C PHE A 16 16.90 24.49 20.95
N SER A 17 17.60 23.86 20.00
CA SER A 17 16.95 23.19 18.90
C SER A 17 16.07 22.12 19.53
N ALA A 18 14.78 22.41 19.69
CA ALA A 18 13.78 21.37 19.87
C ALA A 18 13.89 20.52 18.61
N GLY A 19 14.64 19.42 18.71
CA GLY A 19 14.60 18.38 17.70
C GLY A 19 13.12 18.03 17.56
N LEU A 20 12.56 18.23 16.37
CA LEU A 20 11.30 17.59 16.02
C LEU A 20 11.51 16.12 16.33
N LEU A 21 10.89 15.65 17.41
CA LEU A 21 10.69 14.22 17.62
C LEU A 21 9.87 13.77 16.42
N GLY A 22 10.53 13.19 15.42
CA GLY A 22 9.88 12.65 14.24
C GLY A 22 8.77 11.73 14.72
N GLN A 23 7.56 11.93 14.23
CA GLN A 23 6.45 11.04 14.57
C GLN A 23 6.90 9.63 14.21
N SER A 24 6.71 8.70 15.15
CA SER A 24 7.09 7.31 14.94
C SER A 24 6.04 6.64 14.04
N SER A 25 6.50 5.74 13.20
CA SER A 25 5.64 4.93 12.33
C SER A 25 5.91 3.44 12.54
N THR A 26 4.93 2.63 12.18
CA THR A 26 5.06 1.18 12.12
C THR A 26 4.92 0.74 10.67
N VAL A 27 5.91 0.01 10.17
CA VAL A 27 5.90 -0.60 8.84
C VAL A 27 5.38 -2.03 8.97
N TYR A 28 4.28 -2.33 8.31
CA TYR A 28 3.70 -3.66 8.19
C TYR A 28 3.97 -4.21 6.79
N VAL A 29 4.30 -5.49 6.72
CA VAL A 29 4.72 -6.15 5.48
C VAL A 29 4.07 -7.52 5.37
N SER A 30 3.38 -7.78 4.26
CA SER A 30 2.92 -9.11 3.92
C SER A 30 4.00 -9.87 3.14
N VAL A 31 4.33 -11.07 3.59
CA VAL A 31 5.27 -11.99 2.94
C VAL A 31 4.48 -13.16 2.35
N LEU A 32 4.46 -13.21 1.02
CA LEU A 32 3.75 -14.24 0.28
C LEU A 32 4.50 -15.57 0.28
N SER A 33 5.79 -15.51 0.04
CA SER A 33 6.64 -16.69 -0.12
C SER A 33 8.09 -16.36 0.19
N THR A 34 8.91 -17.39 0.41
CA THR A 34 10.36 -17.28 0.56
C THR A 34 11.05 -18.24 -0.42
N LYS A 35 12.33 -18.07 -0.64
CA LYS A 35 13.14 -19.02 -1.45
C LYS A 35 13.16 -20.43 -0.86
N LEU A 36 12.81 -20.57 0.42
CA LEU A 36 12.74 -21.85 1.13
C LEU A 36 11.30 -22.41 1.16
N PHE A 37 10.36 -21.77 0.46
CA PHE A 37 8.97 -22.21 0.44
C PHE A 37 8.83 -23.59 -0.21
N VAL A 38 8.21 -24.53 0.52
CA VAL A 38 7.91 -25.88 0.06
C VAL A 38 6.40 -26.12 0.18
N VAL A 39 5.77 -26.50 -0.92
CA VAL A 39 4.33 -26.84 -0.92
C VAL A 39 4.07 -28.03 -0.02
N GLY A 40 3.08 -27.91 0.86
CA GLY A 40 2.70 -28.96 1.81
C GLY A 40 3.57 -29.07 3.05
N ALA A 41 4.60 -28.23 3.19
CA ALA A 41 5.44 -28.16 4.38
C ALA A 41 5.16 -26.91 5.21
N ALA A 42 5.68 -26.86 6.44
CA ALA A 42 5.66 -25.67 7.26
C ALA A 42 6.59 -24.59 6.68
N ASN A 43 6.03 -23.39 6.45
CA ASN A 43 6.75 -22.23 5.91
C ASN A 43 6.69 -21.07 6.91
N PRO A 44 7.45 -21.14 8.02
CA PRO A 44 7.28 -20.21 9.17
C PRO A 44 7.66 -18.76 8.87
N GLU A 45 8.27 -18.52 7.72
CA GLU A 45 8.76 -17.21 7.29
C GLU A 45 7.76 -16.47 6.39
N THR A 46 6.56 -17.02 6.18
CA THR A 46 5.48 -16.32 5.46
C THR A 46 4.49 -15.66 6.43
N GLY A 47 3.65 -14.76 5.95
CA GLY A 47 2.63 -14.06 6.76
C GLY A 47 2.92 -12.59 6.97
N LEU A 48 2.55 -12.06 8.13
CA LEU A 48 2.71 -10.64 8.46
C LEU A 48 3.97 -10.39 9.29
N TYR A 49 4.72 -9.40 8.88
CA TYR A 49 5.81 -8.84 9.66
C TYR A 49 5.56 -7.36 9.94
N TYR A 50 6.09 -6.87 11.05
CA TYR A 50 6.08 -5.45 11.36
C TYR A 50 7.41 -5.00 11.96
N ARG A 51 7.72 -3.70 11.82
CA ARG A 51 8.86 -3.04 12.41
C ARG A 51 8.49 -1.60 12.76
N LYS A 52 8.75 -1.18 13.98
CA LYS A 52 8.56 0.21 14.43
C LYS A 52 9.77 1.07 14.05
N THR A 53 9.56 2.36 13.89
CA THR A 53 10.65 3.32 13.73
C THR A 53 11.65 3.19 14.88
N GLY A 54 12.93 3.04 14.54
CA GLY A 54 14.02 2.81 15.50
C GLY A 54 14.35 1.34 15.78
N ASP A 55 13.48 0.40 15.44
CA ASP A 55 13.78 -1.02 15.57
C ASP A 55 14.72 -1.47 14.44
N THR A 56 15.61 -2.39 14.76
CA THR A 56 16.49 -3.04 13.78
C THR A 56 16.01 -4.44 13.38
N VAL A 57 15.01 -4.98 14.09
CA VAL A 57 14.52 -6.35 13.94
C VAL A 57 13.07 -6.32 13.43
N TRP A 58 12.76 -7.25 12.52
CA TRP A 58 11.40 -7.51 12.07
C TRP A 58 10.71 -8.51 13.01
N HIS A 59 9.51 -8.18 13.45
CA HIS A 59 8.67 -9.02 14.29
C HIS A 59 7.60 -9.69 13.45
N HIS A 60 7.44 -11.00 13.62
CA HIS A 60 6.34 -11.74 12.99
C HIS A 60 5.06 -11.59 13.82
N SER A 61 3.93 -11.40 13.15
CA SER A 61 2.60 -11.30 13.79
C SER A 61 1.62 -12.26 13.12
N GLY A 62 0.80 -12.91 13.93
CA GLY A 62 -0.27 -13.77 13.47
C GLY A 62 0.16 -15.20 13.14
N ALA A 63 -0.65 -15.86 12.33
CA ALA A 63 -0.41 -17.23 11.92
C ALA A 63 0.82 -17.34 11.02
N LYS A 64 1.68 -18.27 11.36
CA LYS A 64 2.77 -18.72 10.49
C LYS A 64 2.21 -19.62 9.39
N ASN A 65 2.92 -19.75 8.29
CA ASN A 65 2.55 -20.60 7.14
C ASN A 65 1.35 -20.12 6.33
N ILE A 66 0.98 -18.83 6.42
CA ILE A 66 -0.02 -18.25 5.54
C ILE A 66 0.67 -17.52 4.37
N ARG A 67 0.14 -17.71 3.17
CA ARG A 67 0.55 -16.94 2.01
C ARG A 67 -0.21 -15.61 2.03
N ALA A 68 0.46 -14.53 2.45
CA ALA A 68 -0.14 -13.21 2.59
C ALA A 68 0.06 -12.40 1.30
N PHE A 69 -1.04 -12.19 0.55
CA PHE A 69 -1.05 -11.42 -0.70
C PHE A 69 -1.31 -9.94 -0.43
N GLY A 70 -2.34 -9.60 0.32
CA GLY A 70 -2.75 -8.22 0.58
C GLY A 70 -2.75 -7.90 2.07
N LEU A 71 -2.74 -6.60 2.36
CA LEU A 71 -2.72 -6.09 3.72
C LEU A 71 -3.47 -4.77 3.78
N ALA A 72 -4.44 -4.66 4.68
CA ALA A 72 -5.04 -3.40 5.08
C ALA A 72 -4.85 -3.19 6.58
N VAL A 73 -4.43 -1.99 6.96
CA VAL A 73 -4.25 -1.60 8.36
C VAL A 73 -5.00 -0.30 8.60
N HIS A 74 -5.82 -0.30 9.63
CA HIS A 74 -6.50 0.87 10.14
C HIS A 74 -6.14 1.05 11.62
N THR A 75 -5.66 2.23 12.00
CA THR A 75 -5.20 2.53 13.36
C THR A 75 -6.15 3.52 14.05
N PRO A 76 -7.31 3.05 14.57
CA PRO A 76 -8.15 3.87 15.43
C PRO A 76 -7.47 4.03 16.81
N SER A 77 -7.98 4.97 17.61
CA SER A 77 -7.46 5.30 18.95
C SER A 77 -7.40 4.12 19.95
N LYS A 78 -7.98 2.97 19.65
CA LYS A 78 -8.09 1.79 20.54
C LYS A 78 -7.32 0.55 20.04
N GLY A 79 -6.36 0.69 19.18
CA GLY A 79 -5.58 -0.42 18.65
C GLY A 79 -5.75 -0.61 17.12
N ALA A 80 -4.77 -1.23 16.49
CA ALA A 80 -4.81 -1.43 15.05
C ALA A 80 -5.77 -2.55 14.66
N LEU A 81 -6.67 -2.26 13.73
CA LEU A 81 -7.42 -3.26 12.98
C LEU A 81 -6.56 -3.66 11.79
N ILE A 82 -6.26 -4.94 11.67
CA ILE A 82 -5.40 -5.46 10.60
C ILE A 82 -6.14 -6.57 9.87
N CYS A 83 -6.22 -6.47 8.55
CA CYS A 83 -6.74 -7.53 7.68
C CYS A 83 -5.64 -8.00 6.72
N ILE A 84 -5.46 -9.31 6.62
CA ILE A 84 -4.54 -9.95 5.68
C ILE A 84 -5.36 -10.72 4.65
N ALA A 85 -5.18 -10.39 3.39
CA ALA A 85 -5.64 -11.20 2.28
C ALA A 85 -4.72 -12.40 2.10
N SER A 86 -5.25 -13.60 2.18
CA SER A 86 -4.43 -14.81 2.11
C SER A 86 -5.06 -15.93 1.26
N GLY A 87 -4.26 -16.95 0.98
CA GLY A 87 -4.71 -18.11 0.20
C GLY A 87 -5.92 -18.84 0.78
N ASN A 88 -6.15 -18.76 2.09
CA ASN A 88 -7.25 -19.41 2.78
C ASN A 88 -8.30 -18.45 3.35
N GLY A 89 -8.33 -17.19 2.87
CA GLY A 89 -9.33 -16.21 3.24
C GLY A 89 -8.79 -14.92 3.84
N VAL A 90 -9.66 -14.15 4.49
CA VAL A 90 -9.32 -12.91 5.19
C VAL A 90 -9.04 -13.21 6.66
N HIS A 91 -7.80 -12.99 7.08
CA HIS A 91 -7.40 -13.02 8.49
C HIS A 91 -7.56 -11.64 9.09
N LYS A 92 -8.26 -11.53 10.21
CA LYS A 92 -8.52 -10.25 10.89
C LYS A 92 -7.98 -10.30 12.32
N SER A 93 -7.30 -9.23 12.71
CA SER A 93 -6.98 -8.89 14.11
C SER A 93 -7.62 -7.55 14.45
N SER A 94 -8.17 -7.43 15.66
CA SER A 94 -8.77 -6.20 16.20
C SER A 94 -7.98 -5.65 17.39
N ASP A 95 -6.82 -6.21 17.69
CA ASP A 95 -5.99 -5.92 18.87
C ASP A 95 -4.50 -5.70 18.51
N GLY A 96 -4.26 -5.17 17.31
CA GLY A 96 -2.91 -4.85 16.85
C GLY A 96 -2.05 -6.05 16.46
N GLY A 97 -2.69 -7.19 16.17
CA GLY A 97 -2.00 -8.41 15.76
C GLY A 97 -1.71 -9.40 16.89
N ALA A 98 -2.25 -9.16 18.11
CA ALA A 98 -2.09 -10.07 19.23
C ALA A 98 -2.92 -11.35 19.05
N THR A 99 -4.17 -11.23 18.59
CA THR A 99 -5.01 -12.38 18.25
C THR A 99 -5.56 -12.27 16.82
N TRP A 100 -5.82 -13.42 16.21
CA TRP A 100 -6.23 -13.53 14.82
C TRP A 100 -7.35 -14.53 14.63
N LYS A 101 -8.25 -14.22 13.70
CA LYS A 101 -9.27 -15.15 13.23
C LYS A 101 -9.42 -15.06 11.71
N ILE A 102 -9.75 -16.17 11.06
CA ILE A 102 -10.23 -16.19 9.68
C ILE A 102 -11.70 -15.78 9.73
N THR A 103 -12.06 -14.76 8.95
CA THR A 103 -13.44 -14.22 8.97
C THR A 103 -14.27 -14.67 7.78
N THR A 104 -13.64 -15.19 6.72
CA THR A 104 -14.31 -15.75 5.55
C THR A 104 -14.59 -17.24 5.73
N GLY A 105 -15.65 -17.73 5.11
CA GLY A 105 -15.91 -19.17 4.95
C GLY A 105 -15.02 -19.78 3.85
N TRP A 106 -15.21 -21.06 3.61
CA TRP A 106 -14.47 -21.82 2.59
C TRP A 106 -14.81 -21.40 1.15
N GLU A 107 -15.88 -20.66 0.96
CA GLU A 107 -16.29 -20.11 -0.35
C GLU A 107 -15.41 -18.95 -0.80
N ILE A 108 -14.74 -18.25 0.12
CA ILE A 108 -13.88 -17.09 -0.16
C ILE A 108 -12.45 -17.45 0.20
N THR A 109 -11.72 -17.92 -0.78
CA THR A 109 -10.29 -18.29 -0.70
C THR A 109 -9.49 -17.55 -1.79
N GLU A 110 -8.17 -17.70 -1.78
CA GLU A 110 -7.27 -17.03 -2.73
C GLU A 110 -7.48 -15.52 -2.76
N VAL A 111 -7.65 -14.91 -1.58
CA VAL A 111 -7.87 -13.48 -1.45
C VAL A 111 -6.60 -12.73 -1.84
N LEU A 112 -6.70 -11.86 -2.86
CA LEU A 112 -5.58 -11.14 -3.46
C LEU A 112 -5.39 -9.75 -2.84
N SER A 113 -6.48 -9.05 -2.55
CA SER A 113 -6.47 -7.72 -1.96
C SER A 113 -7.57 -7.56 -0.92
N VAL A 114 -7.35 -6.68 0.04
CA VAL A 114 -8.32 -6.31 1.07
C VAL A 114 -8.20 -4.81 1.34
N ASP A 115 -9.33 -4.15 1.58
CA ASP A 115 -9.38 -2.77 2.04
C ASP A 115 -10.42 -2.60 3.14
N ILE A 116 -10.14 -1.68 4.08
CA ILE A 116 -10.97 -1.37 5.25
C ILE A 116 -11.42 0.07 5.14
N ASP A 117 -12.72 0.32 5.29
CA ASP A 117 -13.24 1.67 5.39
C ASP A 117 -12.73 2.32 6.69
N ARG A 118 -12.06 3.46 6.55
CA ARG A 118 -11.48 4.20 7.69
C ARG A 118 -12.53 4.90 8.56
N THR A 119 -13.73 5.12 8.03
CA THR A 119 -14.85 5.77 8.72
C THR A 119 -15.86 4.79 9.29
N ASP A 120 -15.91 3.58 8.71
CA ASP A 120 -16.80 2.48 9.07
C ASP A 120 -16.00 1.16 9.05
N PRO A 121 -15.19 0.85 10.06
CA PRO A 121 -14.30 -0.32 10.06
C PRO A 121 -15.01 -1.68 10.01
N GLU A 122 -16.33 -1.70 10.13
CA GLU A 122 -17.14 -2.89 9.90
C GLU A 122 -17.33 -3.17 8.40
N PHE A 123 -17.13 -2.15 7.55
CA PHE A 123 -17.12 -2.30 6.10
C PHE A 123 -15.72 -2.67 5.60
N ILE A 124 -15.59 -3.89 5.11
CA ILE A 124 -14.36 -4.43 4.53
C ILE A 124 -14.67 -5.01 3.17
N LEU A 125 -13.80 -4.78 2.20
CA LEU A 125 -13.83 -5.39 0.87
C LEU A 125 -12.66 -6.33 0.70
N CYS A 126 -12.87 -7.42 -0.04
CA CYS A 126 -11.80 -8.26 -0.53
C CYS A 126 -12.01 -8.68 -1.97
N THR A 127 -10.91 -8.98 -2.65
CA THR A 127 -10.90 -9.45 -4.03
C THR A 127 -10.26 -10.81 -4.15
N THR A 128 -10.71 -11.58 -5.13
CA THR A 128 -10.22 -12.93 -5.45
C THR A 128 -10.12 -13.10 -6.96
N PRO A 129 -9.54 -14.19 -7.48
CA PRO A 129 -9.64 -14.54 -8.91
C PRO A 129 -11.09 -14.75 -9.38
N TYR A 130 -12.04 -14.89 -8.44
CA TYR A 130 -13.45 -15.22 -8.72
C TYR A 130 -14.39 -14.03 -8.52
N GLY A 131 -13.90 -12.88 -8.07
CA GLY A 131 -14.65 -11.64 -7.91
C GLY A 131 -14.37 -10.91 -6.62
N ILE A 132 -15.36 -10.12 -6.22
CA ILE A 132 -15.32 -9.20 -5.09
C ILE A 132 -16.32 -9.69 -4.04
N SER A 133 -15.92 -9.64 -2.79
CA SER A 133 -16.81 -9.87 -1.65
C SER A 133 -16.69 -8.75 -0.63
N ARG A 134 -17.76 -8.47 0.09
CA ARG A 134 -17.81 -7.48 1.15
C ARG A 134 -18.41 -8.01 2.43
N THR A 135 -18.06 -7.40 3.52
CA THR A 135 -18.75 -7.48 4.81
C THR A 135 -19.17 -6.08 5.26
N LEU A 136 -20.29 -5.99 5.97
CA LEU A 136 -20.80 -4.75 6.60
C LEU A 136 -20.91 -4.91 8.12
N ASP A 137 -20.40 -6.02 8.66
CA ASP A 137 -20.46 -6.41 10.07
C ASP A 137 -19.11 -6.94 10.59
N GLY A 138 -18.04 -6.39 10.03
CA GLY A 138 -16.67 -6.64 10.46
C GLY A 138 -16.18 -8.06 10.19
N GLY A 139 -16.76 -8.76 9.23
CA GLY A 139 -16.39 -10.10 8.84
C GLY A 139 -17.18 -11.20 9.54
N THR A 140 -18.32 -10.86 10.18
CA THR A 140 -19.24 -11.88 10.71
C THR A 140 -19.97 -12.57 9.57
N THR A 141 -20.42 -11.80 8.58
CA THR A 141 -20.97 -12.32 7.33
C THR A 141 -20.29 -11.68 6.12
N TRP A 142 -20.18 -12.46 5.04
CA TRP A 142 -19.61 -12.00 3.76
C TRP A 142 -20.62 -12.24 2.63
N LYS A 143 -20.65 -11.31 1.68
CA LYS A 143 -21.52 -11.37 0.52
C LYS A 143 -20.74 -11.08 -0.75
N GLU A 144 -20.87 -11.94 -1.77
CA GLU A 144 -20.42 -11.60 -3.13
C GLU A 144 -21.10 -10.33 -3.64
N CYS A 145 -20.34 -9.47 -4.33
CA CYS A 145 -20.82 -8.24 -4.90
C CYS A 145 -20.24 -8.03 -6.31
N ASN A 146 -20.54 -8.95 -7.23
CA ASN A 146 -20.02 -9.00 -8.59
C ASN A 146 -20.95 -8.42 -9.66
N ASN A 147 -22.12 -7.86 -9.27
CA ASN A 147 -23.11 -7.40 -10.23
C ASN A 147 -22.54 -6.28 -11.11
N GLY A 148 -22.52 -6.49 -12.44
CA GLY A 148 -21.93 -5.58 -13.42
C GLY A 148 -20.46 -5.91 -13.80
N ILE A 149 -19.73 -6.72 -13.02
CA ILE A 149 -18.37 -7.17 -13.34
C ILE A 149 -18.43 -8.26 -14.42
N LYS A 150 -17.75 -8.04 -15.53
CA LYS A 150 -17.68 -9.01 -16.64
C LYS A 150 -16.58 -10.04 -16.45
N GLN A 151 -15.37 -9.58 -16.12
CA GLN A 151 -14.21 -10.43 -15.85
C GLN A 151 -13.93 -10.41 -14.36
N LYS A 152 -14.11 -11.56 -13.71
CA LYS A 152 -14.12 -11.65 -12.25
C LYS A 152 -12.74 -11.59 -11.60
N PHE A 153 -11.65 -11.84 -12.32
CA PHE A 153 -10.32 -11.71 -11.74
C PHE A 153 -10.08 -10.28 -11.29
N ALA A 154 -10.12 -10.07 -9.98
CA ALA A 154 -10.00 -8.79 -9.34
C ALA A 154 -8.69 -8.73 -8.54
N SER A 155 -7.77 -7.88 -8.96
CA SER A 155 -6.41 -7.81 -8.41
C SER A 155 -6.26 -6.82 -7.27
N SER A 156 -7.04 -5.73 -7.28
CA SER A 156 -6.95 -4.64 -6.31
C SER A 156 -8.30 -3.96 -6.10
N VAL A 157 -8.56 -3.51 -4.89
CA VAL A 157 -9.77 -2.78 -4.54
C VAL A 157 -9.42 -1.55 -3.70
N VAL A 158 -10.20 -0.49 -3.85
CA VAL A 158 -10.07 0.77 -3.10
C VAL A 158 -11.44 1.25 -2.66
N ILE A 159 -11.60 1.52 -1.38
CA ILE A 159 -12.74 2.25 -0.81
C ILE A 159 -12.40 3.75 -0.84
N ASN A 160 -13.29 4.56 -1.43
CA ASN A 160 -13.07 5.99 -1.50
C ASN A 160 -13.05 6.60 -0.09
N HIS A 161 -11.95 7.23 0.28
CA HIS A 161 -11.69 7.73 1.63
C HIS A 161 -12.59 8.92 2.06
N LYS A 162 -13.36 9.53 1.16
CA LYS A 162 -14.32 10.61 1.47
C LYS A 162 -15.78 10.19 1.33
N ASN A 163 -16.05 9.11 0.60
CA ASN A 163 -17.40 8.61 0.39
C ASN A 163 -17.36 7.09 0.19
N ASN A 164 -17.61 6.34 1.22
CA ASN A 164 -17.53 4.88 1.22
C ASN A 164 -18.63 4.17 0.40
N ASN A 165 -19.56 4.91 -0.21
CA ASN A 165 -20.43 4.36 -1.25
C ASN A 165 -19.69 4.16 -2.58
N ILE A 166 -18.59 4.93 -2.79
CA ILE A 166 -17.80 4.88 -4.02
C ILE A 166 -16.63 3.92 -3.82
N LEU A 167 -16.53 2.95 -4.71
CA LEU A 167 -15.49 1.94 -4.70
C LEU A 167 -14.86 1.86 -6.09
N TYR A 168 -13.59 1.42 -6.14
CA TYR A 168 -12.91 1.09 -7.38
C TYR A 168 -12.31 -0.30 -7.30
N CYS A 169 -12.32 -1.02 -8.41
CA CYS A 169 -11.74 -2.35 -8.52
C CYS A 169 -10.94 -2.48 -9.81
N ALA A 170 -9.70 -2.95 -9.69
CA ALA A 170 -8.86 -3.32 -10.82
C ALA A 170 -9.13 -4.76 -11.23
N THR A 171 -9.36 -5.00 -12.52
CA THR A 171 -9.66 -6.32 -13.08
C THR A 171 -8.87 -6.58 -14.37
N GLU A 172 -8.91 -7.81 -14.87
CA GLU A 172 -8.38 -8.14 -16.20
C GLU A 172 -9.07 -7.40 -17.35
N ASP A 173 -10.26 -6.88 -17.11
CA ASP A 173 -11.08 -6.18 -18.12
C ASP A 173 -10.97 -4.65 -18.01
N GLY A 174 -10.31 -4.13 -16.98
CA GLY A 174 -10.15 -2.71 -16.74
C GLY A 174 -10.42 -2.31 -15.28
N VAL A 175 -10.72 -1.03 -15.06
CA VAL A 175 -11.14 -0.51 -13.77
C VAL A 175 -12.66 -0.41 -13.73
N TYR A 176 -13.27 -0.94 -12.68
CA TYR A 176 -14.69 -0.79 -12.37
C TYR A 176 -14.89 0.16 -11.22
N ARG A 177 -16.02 0.85 -11.22
CA ARG A 177 -16.46 1.78 -10.20
C ARG A 177 -17.85 1.42 -9.72
N SER A 178 -18.09 1.45 -8.42
CA SER A 178 -19.40 1.36 -7.79
C SER A 178 -19.75 2.68 -7.11
N GLU A 179 -21.03 3.04 -7.03
CA GLU A 179 -21.55 4.18 -6.30
C GLU A 179 -22.50 3.78 -5.14
N ASN A 180 -22.60 2.49 -4.87
CA ASN A 180 -23.55 1.91 -3.91
C ASN A 180 -22.95 0.76 -3.10
N ARG A 181 -21.70 0.97 -2.60
CA ARG A 181 -20.98 -0.01 -1.77
C ARG A 181 -20.82 -1.39 -2.43
N GLY A 182 -20.75 -1.44 -3.77
CA GLY A 182 -20.54 -2.67 -4.53
C GLY A 182 -21.81 -3.43 -4.89
N ASP A 183 -23.02 -2.88 -4.70
CA ASP A 183 -24.25 -3.54 -5.16
C ASP A 183 -24.31 -3.62 -6.68
N MET A 184 -23.72 -2.61 -7.36
CA MET A 184 -23.58 -2.55 -8.81
C MET A 184 -22.24 -1.93 -9.18
N TRP A 185 -21.61 -2.47 -10.21
CA TRP A 185 -20.36 -1.98 -10.76
C TRP A 185 -20.51 -1.60 -12.22
N GLU A 186 -19.89 -0.51 -12.60
CA GLU A 186 -19.81 -0.03 -13.97
C GLU A 186 -18.35 0.09 -14.38
N ARG A 187 -18.03 -0.34 -15.61
CA ARG A 187 -16.69 -0.19 -16.17
C ARG A 187 -16.40 1.28 -16.40
N THR A 188 -15.24 1.75 -15.96
CA THR A 188 -14.79 3.13 -16.18
C THR A 188 -14.32 3.35 -17.62
N GLY A 189 -13.94 4.60 -17.95
CA GLY A 189 -13.44 4.96 -19.29
C GLY A 189 -12.03 4.46 -19.62
N LEU A 190 -11.41 3.62 -18.78
CA LEU A 190 -10.12 3.00 -19.10
C LEU A 190 -10.29 1.99 -20.23
N GLY A 191 -9.64 2.27 -21.38
CA GLY A 191 -9.80 1.50 -22.61
C GLY A 191 -8.97 0.22 -22.70
N VAL A 192 -8.19 -0.13 -21.66
CA VAL A 192 -7.29 -1.29 -21.62
C VAL A 192 -7.65 -2.22 -20.47
N GLY A 193 -7.23 -3.48 -20.59
CA GLY A 193 -7.36 -4.51 -19.56
C GLY A 193 -6.03 -4.77 -18.84
N GLY A 194 -5.98 -5.89 -18.10
CA GLY A 194 -4.79 -6.30 -17.35
C GLY A 194 -4.42 -5.32 -16.23
N VAL A 195 -5.39 -4.70 -15.57
CA VAL A 195 -5.12 -3.74 -14.51
C VAL A 195 -4.71 -4.49 -13.24
N ARG A 196 -3.53 -4.18 -12.73
CA ARG A 196 -2.95 -4.85 -11.55
C ARG A 196 -3.16 -4.08 -10.26
N VAL A 197 -3.13 -2.77 -10.34
CA VAL A 197 -3.28 -1.88 -9.18
C VAL A 197 -4.05 -0.62 -9.57
N VAL A 198 -4.91 -0.18 -8.67
CA VAL A 198 -5.52 1.16 -8.72
C VAL A 198 -5.31 1.82 -7.36
N VAL A 199 -4.86 3.08 -7.38
CA VAL A 199 -4.62 3.86 -6.16
C VAL A 199 -5.31 5.21 -6.26
N GLN A 200 -5.84 5.68 -5.14
CA GLN A 200 -6.54 6.95 -5.04
C GLN A 200 -5.61 8.02 -4.44
N ASN A 201 -5.66 9.22 -5.00
CA ASN A 201 -4.94 10.36 -4.44
C ASN A 201 -5.46 10.67 -3.03
N PRO A 202 -4.60 10.78 -2.02
CA PRO A 202 -5.01 10.94 -0.62
C PRO A 202 -5.69 12.28 -0.31
N ARG A 203 -5.59 13.28 -1.19
CA ARG A 203 -6.22 14.60 -1.01
C ARG A 203 -7.43 14.83 -1.93
N ASP A 204 -7.38 14.28 -3.14
CA ASP A 204 -8.46 14.42 -4.12
C ASP A 204 -8.94 13.04 -4.61
N PRO A 205 -10.09 12.56 -4.12
CA PRO A 205 -10.59 11.23 -4.43
C PRO A 205 -11.04 11.05 -5.90
N ASN A 206 -11.11 12.13 -6.69
CA ASN A 206 -11.40 12.02 -8.12
C ASN A 206 -10.15 11.70 -8.95
N ASN A 207 -8.96 11.84 -8.34
CA ASN A 207 -7.70 11.54 -8.98
C ASN A 207 -7.27 10.11 -8.60
N LEU A 208 -7.11 9.26 -9.60
CA LEU A 208 -6.63 7.90 -9.44
C LEU A 208 -5.53 7.61 -10.44
N VAL A 209 -4.69 6.66 -10.09
CA VAL A 209 -3.66 6.10 -10.97
C VAL A 209 -3.84 4.59 -11.05
N ALA A 210 -3.73 4.04 -12.24
CA ALA A 210 -3.80 2.60 -12.50
C ALA A 210 -2.51 2.12 -13.16
N GLY A 211 -1.98 1.02 -12.64
CA GLY A 211 -0.87 0.27 -13.24
C GLY A 211 -1.39 -1.00 -13.90
N THR A 212 -0.83 -1.32 -15.06
CA THR A 212 -1.30 -2.41 -15.91
C THR A 212 -0.19 -3.41 -16.21
N ASP A 213 -0.58 -4.56 -16.69
CA ASP A 213 0.28 -5.51 -17.39
C ASP A 213 0.38 -5.07 -18.88
N ASP A 214 1.59 -4.81 -19.35
CA ASP A 214 1.92 -4.50 -20.75
C ASP A 214 1.31 -3.23 -21.37
N HIS A 215 0.57 -2.40 -20.61
CA HIS A 215 -0.02 -1.16 -21.13
C HIS A 215 0.48 0.12 -20.44
N GLY A 216 1.31 0.01 -19.38
CA GLY A 216 1.89 1.14 -18.68
C GLY A 216 0.99 1.69 -17.56
N ILE A 217 1.11 2.99 -17.33
CA ILE A 217 0.41 3.71 -16.25
C ILE A 217 -0.63 4.64 -16.86
N TYR A 218 -1.80 4.70 -16.23
CA TYR A 218 -2.92 5.57 -16.61
C TYR A 218 -3.35 6.42 -15.42
N ILE A 219 -3.75 7.66 -15.69
CA ILE A 219 -4.19 8.62 -14.68
C ILE A 219 -5.58 9.13 -15.05
N THR A 220 -6.47 9.23 -14.08
CA THR A 220 -7.72 9.96 -14.19
C THR A 220 -7.77 11.10 -13.18
N ARG A 221 -8.40 12.22 -13.56
CA ARG A 221 -8.68 13.37 -12.68
C ARG A 221 -10.17 13.64 -12.51
N ASN A 222 -11.01 12.71 -13.00
CA ASN A 222 -12.47 12.85 -13.03
C ASN A 222 -13.19 11.56 -12.62
N ALA A 223 -12.66 10.87 -11.60
CA ALA A 223 -13.24 9.68 -11.00
C ALA A 223 -13.42 8.50 -11.98
N GLY A 224 -12.49 8.36 -12.95
CA GLY A 224 -12.49 7.26 -13.90
C GLY A 224 -13.32 7.49 -15.18
N LYS A 225 -13.94 8.66 -15.35
CA LYS A 225 -14.70 8.94 -16.58
C LYS A 225 -13.83 8.96 -17.83
N TYR A 226 -12.62 9.46 -17.68
CA TYR A 226 -11.57 9.47 -18.71
C TYR A 226 -10.22 9.18 -18.08
N TRP A 227 -9.38 8.45 -18.79
CA TRP A 227 -8.02 8.11 -18.38
C TRP A 227 -7.01 8.52 -19.45
N GLU A 228 -5.92 9.09 -19.00
CA GLU A 228 -4.78 9.48 -19.82
C GLU A 228 -3.62 8.53 -19.56
N LYS A 229 -3.01 8.01 -20.61
CA LYS A 229 -1.76 7.25 -20.50
C LYS A 229 -0.61 8.20 -20.23
N THR A 230 0.24 7.86 -19.27
CA THR A 230 1.50 8.57 -19.03
C THR A 230 2.66 7.76 -19.57
N GLU A 231 3.51 8.38 -20.40
CA GLU A 231 4.62 7.71 -21.07
C GLU A 231 5.95 8.41 -20.87
N ALA A 232 5.95 9.70 -20.49
CA ALA A 232 7.17 10.49 -20.38
C ALA A 232 8.12 9.92 -19.31
N GLY A 233 9.29 9.45 -19.75
CA GLY A 233 10.31 8.85 -18.91
C GLY A 233 10.10 7.39 -18.53
N LEU A 234 9.03 6.73 -19.01
CA LEU A 234 8.80 5.30 -18.83
C LEU A 234 9.32 4.52 -20.03
N ASP A 235 10.10 3.48 -19.77
CA ASP A 235 10.62 2.53 -20.77
C ASP A 235 10.17 1.08 -20.50
N HIS A 236 9.23 0.90 -19.55
CA HIS A 236 8.55 -0.34 -19.21
C HIS A 236 7.04 -0.15 -19.20
N LEU A 237 6.30 -1.24 -19.35
CA LEU A 237 4.85 -1.24 -19.48
C LEU A 237 4.11 -2.00 -18.39
N THR A 238 4.82 -2.79 -17.55
CA THR A 238 4.22 -3.64 -16.51
C THR A 238 4.47 -3.04 -15.13
N PHE A 239 3.40 -2.60 -14.47
CA PHE A 239 3.45 -1.97 -13.14
C PHE A 239 2.49 -2.65 -12.17
N TYR A 240 3.06 -3.22 -11.08
CA TYR A 240 2.32 -3.93 -10.03
C TYR A 240 2.08 -3.08 -8.77
N ALA A 241 2.94 -2.09 -8.56
CA ALA A 241 2.90 -1.23 -7.38
C ALA A 241 2.94 0.24 -7.79
N ILE A 242 2.02 1.03 -7.24
CA ILE A 242 2.00 2.49 -7.35
C ILE A 242 1.62 3.03 -5.98
N THR A 243 2.24 4.13 -5.56
CA THR A 243 1.87 4.83 -4.34
C THR A 243 2.04 6.33 -4.49
N TYR A 244 1.18 7.09 -3.82
CA TYR A 244 1.36 8.52 -3.61
C TYR A 244 2.21 8.77 -2.36
N ASP A 245 2.92 9.87 -2.34
CA ASP A 245 3.37 10.48 -1.10
C ASP A 245 2.14 11.12 -0.41
N PRO A 246 1.73 10.65 0.80
CA PRO A 246 0.57 11.20 1.48
C PRO A 246 0.72 12.67 1.88
N MET A 247 1.95 13.14 2.09
CA MET A 247 2.24 14.52 2.45
C MET A 247 2.26 15.44 1.23
N ASN A 248 2.69 14.91 0.06
CA ASN A 248 2.75 15.64 -1.19
C ASN A 248 2.27 14.80 -2.38
N PRO A 249 0.97 14.78 -2.71
CA PRO A 249 0.42 13.94 -3.79
C PRO A 249 0.87 14.31 -5.22
N GLN A 250 1.72 15.30 -5.40
CA GLN A 250 2.43 15.51 -6.66
C GLN A 250 3.59 14.51 -6.82
N VAL A 251 4.04 13.90 -5.71
CA VAL A 251 5.07 12.87 -5.71
C VAL A 251 4.41 11.49 -5.73
N LEU A 252 4.81 10.68 -6.70
CA LEU A 252 4.39 9.27 -6.84
C LEU A 252 5.61 8.38 -7.07
N TYR A 253 5.44 7.13 -6.69
CA TYR A 253 6.39 6.06 -6.99
C TYR A 253 5.65 4.92 -7.69
N ALA A 254 6.30 4.31 -8.68
CA ALA A 254 5.78 3.18 -9.42
C ALA A 254 6.87 2.11 -9.61
N GLY A 255 6.47 0.84 -9.66
CA GLY A 255 7.37 -0.28 -9.89
C GLY A 255 6.62 -1.52 -10.34
N GLY A 256 7.34 -2.47 -10.93
CA GLY A 256 6.76 -3.70 -11.46
C GLY A 256 7.81 -4.72 -11.85
N TYR A 257 7.50 -5.52 -12.85
CA TYR A 257 8.37 -6.59 -13.30
C TYR A 257 9.59 -6.03 -14.07
N VAL A 258 10.79 -6.26 -13.54
CA VAL A 258 12.10 -5.81 -14.09
C VAL A 258 12.22 -4.29 -14.25
N THR A 259 11.29 -3.51 -13.71
CA THR A 259 11.24 -2.06 -13.90
C THR A 259 12.19 -1.31 -12.97
N GLY A 260 12.43 -1.84 -11.77
CA GLY A 260 12.92 -1.05 -10.65
C GLY A 260 11.86 -0.03 -10.21
N VAL A 261 12.30 1.08 -9.64
CA VAL A 261 11.45 2.16 -9.14
C VAL A 261 11.52 3.36 -10.06
N TYR A 262 10.36 3.90 -10.39
CA TYR A 262 10.19 5.21 -11.01
C TYR A 262 9.57 6.19 -10.01
N LYS A 263 10.00 7.44 -10.06
CA LYS A 263 9.47 8.56 -9.28
C LYS A 263 8.92 9.63 -10.22
N SER A 264 7.75 10.13 -9.91
CA SER A 264 7.18 11.35 -10.47
C SER A 264 7.16 12.44 -9.41
N THR A 265 7.29 13.71 -9.82
CA THR A 265 7.16 14.90 -8.97
C THR A 265 6.13 15.90 -9.48
N ASP A 266 5.39 15.51 -10.53
CA ASP A 266 4.43 16.35 -11.26
C ASP A 266 3.02 15.72 -11.36
N GLY A 267 2.68 14.90 -10.36
CA GLY A 267 1.38 14.23 -10.32
C GLY A 267 1.24 13.08 -11.33
N GLY A 268 2.36 12.46 -11.72
CA GLY A 268 2.40 11.31 -12.59
C GLY A 268 2.48 11.64 -14.09
N LEU A 269 2.72 12.90 -14.47
CA LEU A 269 2.84 13.31 -15.87
C LEU A 269 4.15 12.84 -16.48
N SER A 270 5.25 12.89 -15.70
CA SER A 270 6.54 12.37 -16.10
C SER A 270 7.21 11.58 -14.98
N TRP A 271 8.12 10.69 -15.37
CA TRP A 271 8.75 9.74 -14.47
C TRP A 271 10.26 9.68 -14.66
N THR A 272 10.98 9.50 -13.57
CA THR A 272 12.44 9.32 -13.55
C THR A 272 12.78 8.04 -12.81
N ARG A 273 13.65 7.22 -13.39
CA ARG A 273 14.12 5.98 -12.76
C ARG A 273 15.00 6.28 -11.55
N LYS A 274 14.77 5.56 -10.43
CA LYS A 274 15.44 5.71 -9.14
C LYS A 274 15.84 4.35 -8.58
N ASN A 275 16.92 3.77 -9.11
CA ASN A 275 17.34 2.40 -8.81
C ASN A 275 18.66 2.29 -8.04
N GLU A 276 19.30 3.41 -7.67
CA GLU A 276 20.58 3.37 -6.98
C GLU A 276 20.48 2.60 -5.65
N GLY A 277 21.33 1.54 -5.50
CA GLY A 277 21.31 0.66 -4.33
C GLY A 277 20.29 -0.49 -4.38
N LEU A 278 19.36 -0.53 -5.35
CA LEU A 278 18.51 -1.70 -5.55
C LEU A 278 19.29 -2.85 -6.21
N THR A 279 19.26 -4.00 -5.56
CA THR A 279 19.89 -5.24 -6.10
C THR A 279 18.89 -6.15 -6.81
N ASN A 280 17.60 -5.79 -6.81
CA ASN A 280 16.52 -6.50 -7.50
C ASN A 280 15.51 -5.51 -8.03
N LEU A 281 15.21 -5.60 -9.31
CA LEU A 281 14.32 -4.68 -10.02
C LEU A 281 12.88 -5.22 -10.18
N ASN A 282 12.57 -6.39 -9.63
CA ASN A 282 11.21 -6.92 -9.57
C ASN A 282 10.49 -6.35 -8.33
N ILE A 283 9.72 -5.31 -8.53
CA ILE A 283 9.04 -4.56 -7.48
C ILE A 283 7.59 -5.03 -7.37
N HIS A 284 7.17 -5.46 -6.19
CA HIS A 284 5.79 -5.87 -5.91
C HIS A 284 5.02 -4.88 -5.05
N SER A 285 5.72 -4.11 -4.23
CA SER A 285 5.06 -3.15 -3.33
C SER A 285 5.90 -1.90 -3.09
N LEU A 286 5.20 -0.80 -2.84
CA LEU A 286 5.73 0.52 -2.56
C LEU A 286 4.90 1.17 -1.46
N ALA A 287 5.54 1.86 -0.54
CA ALA A 287 4.88 2.71 0.44
C ALA A 287 5.76 3.89 0.83
N VAL A 288 5.13 5.04 1.08
CA VAL A 288 5.78 6.23 1.63
C VAL A 288 5.34 6.38 3.09
N ASP A 289 6.26 6.75 3.96
CA ASP A 289 5.95 7.04 5.35
C ASP A 289 5.04 8.28 5.43
N PRO A 290 3.82 8.18 6.00
CA PRO A 290 2.90 9.31 6.05
C PRO A 290 3.35 10.43 7.00
N THR A 291 4.42 10.21 7.78
CA THR A 291 4.99 11.19 8.70
C THR A 291 6.32 11.78 8.19
N ASP A 292 6.91 11.15 7.17
CA ASP A 292 8.21 11.53 6.61
C ASP A 292 8.30 11.11 5.13
N GLY A 293 7.96 12.00 4.22
CA GLY A 293 8.00 11.75 2.76
C GLY A 293 9.39 11.42 2.19
N SER A 294 10.47 11.66 2.96
CA SER A 294 11.82 11.20 2.58
C SER A 294 11.99 9.69 2.75
N ARG A 295 11.17 9.08 3.60
CA ARG A 295 11.25 7.65 3.89
C ARG A 295 10.29 6.85 3.02
N VAL A 296 10.87 6.06 2.11
CA VAL A 296 10.14 5.25 1.14
C VAL A 296 10.55 3.78 1.27
N PHE A 297 9.60 2.87 1.14
CA PHE A 297 9.81 1.43 1.26
C PHE A 297 9.48 0.72 -0.04
N VAL A 298 10.28 -0.28 -0.36
CA VAL A 298 10.13 -1.12 -1.57
C VAL A 298 10.19 -2.58 -1.19
N GLY A 299 9.15 -3.32 -1.54
CA GLY A 299 9.09 -4.77 -1.44
C GLY A 299 9.43 -5.41 -2.78
N THR A 300 10.31 -6.41 -2.74
CA THR A 300 10.84 -7.06 -3.94
C THR A 300 10.50 -8.54 -3.98
N GLN A 301 10.60 -9.11 -5.17
CA GLN A 301 10.57 -10.56 -5.36
C GLN A 301 11.92 -11.17 -4.96
N TRP A 302 11.93 -11.99 -3.91
CA TRP A 302 13.08 -12.79 -3.44
C TRP A 302 14.29 -12.02 -2.88
N SER A 303 14.17 -10.69 -2.70
CA SER A 303 15.26 -9.92 -2.07
C SER A 303 14.85 -9.20 -0.80
N GLY A 304 13.60 -9.38 -0.38
CA GLY A 304 13.07 -8.76 0.84
C GLY A 304 12.71 -7.29 0.63
N ILE A 305 12.96 -6.46 1.63
CA ILE A 305 12.55 -5.07 1.68
C ILE A 305 13.76 -4.13 1.67
N PHE A 306 13.60 -3.02 0.93
CA PHE A 306 14.55 -1.90 0.87
C PHE A 306 13.88 -0.63 1.39
N GLN A 307 14.69 0.29 1.91
CA GLN A 307 14.29 1.61 2.38
C GLN A 307 15.14 2.67 1.71
N SER A 308 14.52 3.80 1.40
CA SER A 308 15.18 5.07 1.11
C SER A 308 14.92 6.03 2.26
N ASP A 309 15.92 6.84 2.61
CA ASP A 309 15.79 7.96 3.56
C ASP A 309 15.98 9.32 2.87
N ASN A 310 16.00 9.32 1.54
CA ASN A 310 16.19 10.51 0.70
C ASN A 310 15.20 10.59 -0.46
N ALA A 311 13.94 10.22 -0.17
CA ALA A 311 12.83 10.28 -1.11
C ALA A 311 13.08 9.50 -2.42
N GLY A 312 13.68 8.31 -2.31
CA GLY A 312 13.90 7.40 -3.42
C GLY A 312 15.16 7.65 -4.23
N GLU A 313 16.03 8.59 -3.86
CA GLU A 313 17.26 8.83 -4.61
C GLU A 313 18.25 7.66 -4.49
N SER A 314 18.30 7.01 -3.32
CA SER A 314 19.07 5.77 -3.12
C SER A 314 18.38 4.83 -2.14
N TRP A 315 18.72 3.54 -2.22
CA TRP A 315 18.09 2.47 -1.46
C TRP A 315 19.10 1.62 -0.70
N HIS A 316 18.71 1.21 0.48
CA HIS A 316 19.47 0.23 1.25
C HIS A 316 18.54 -0.88 1.77
N LYS A 317 19.05 -2.07 1.88
CA LYS A 317 18.31 -3.24 2.32
C LYS A 317 18.08 -3.22 3.82
N ILE A 318 16.86 -3.52 4.26
CA ILE A 318 16.48 -3.46 5.67
C ILE A 318 15.96 -4.78 6.24
N GLY A 319 16.05 -5.89 5.48
CA GLY A 319 15.76 -7.23 5.99
C GLY A 319 14.83 -8.07 5.12
N LEU A 320 14.26 -9.11 5.74
CA LEU A 320 13.40 -10.12 5.10
C LEU A 320 14.06 -10.75 3.86
N ASN A 321 15.32 -11.10 4.00
CA ASN A 321 16.14 -11.66 2.93
C ASN A 321 15.56 -12.96 2.37
N GLY A 322 15.50 -13.08 1.03
CA GLY A 322 14.93 -14.25 0.38
C GLY A 322 13.40 -14.26 0.32
N SER A 323 12.73 -13.26 0.91
CA SER A 323 11.28 -13.17 0.91
C SER A 323 10.75 -12.44 -0.31
N GLN A 324 9.55 -12.84 -0.74
CA GLN A 324 8.71 -12.11 -1.66
C GLN A 324 7.76 -11.22 -0.85
N VAL A 325 8.06 -9.92 -0.85
CA VAL A 325 7.28 -8.90 -0.14
C VAL A 325 6.19 -8.39 -1.06
N TRP A 326 4.92 -8.71 -0.73
CA TRP A 326 3.80 -8.45 -1.63
C TRP A 326 3.09 -7.13 -1.36
N THR A 327 2.89 -6.77 -0.10
CA THR A 327 2.26 -5.49 0.27
C THR A 327 3.00 -4.87 1.44
N ILE A 328 3.12 -3.54 1.42
CA ILE A 328 3.65 -2.73 2.51
C ILE A 328 2.58 -1.71 2.93
N SER A 329 2.37 -1.56 4.23
CA SER A 329 1.55 -0.51 4.82
C SER A 329 2.34 0.21 5.91
N VAL A 330 2.39 1.53 5.85
CA VAL A 330 3.07 2.36 6.88
C VAL A 330 2.01 3.14 7.62
N GLN A 331 1.98 3.00 8.94
CA GLN A 331 1.00 3.63 9.81
C GLN A 331 1.69 4.54 10.81
N PRO A 332 1.18 5.77 11.04
CA PRO A 332 1.65 6.61 12.13
C PRO A 332 1.36 5.94 13.47
N PHE A 333 2.23 6.20 14.43
CA PHE A 333 2.19 5.55 15.75
C PHE A 333 1.82 6.57 16.84
#